data_e0d170edd0f00f39280273716197209b
#
_entry.id   e0d170edd0f00f39280273716197209b
#
_cell.length_a   1.000
_cell.length_b   1.000
_cell.length_c   1.000
_cell.angle_alpha   90.00
_cell.angle_beta   90.00
_cell.angle_gamma   90.00
#
_symmetry.space_group_name_H-M   'P 1'
#
loop_
_entity.id
_entity.type
_entity.pdbx_description
1 polymer ?
#
loop_
_entity_poly.entity_id
_entity_poly.type
_entity_poly.pdbx_seq_one_letter_code
_entity_poly.pdbx_strand_id
1 'polypeptide(L)'
;MRVPPEGSLTTTACFMTKLATSREIRLASRPKGIPTAANFTLAETTLPPLQDQQALVRNLFMSVDPYMRGRMNEGKSYVPPFEIGQVLEGGAIGEIVESRAVGFKPGDVVVSRYGWREAFVAAPKDFRAVDKTVQPLSVHLGTLGMTGMTAWAGLTLLEVKAGDVIFISGAAGAVGNVAGQLAKLRGCRVIGSAGSAEKIRSLLDECGFDAAFNYKTGQTLDQLNCAAPKGIDVYFDNVGGESLEAALSALRVHGRIIACGGISSYNDDKPKPGPANLFNITTKRLTMKGLIVGDWLDHQGDFEKEVGGYFRAGKLKNKETVVEGIDHAADAFLGLFTGMNSGKMVVKLT
;
A
#
# COMPACT_ATOMS: atom_id res chain seq x y z
N MET A 1 41.98 -36.07 -51.47
CA MET A 1 41.23 -34.86 -51.09
C MET A 1 39.91 -35.30 -50.52
N ARG A 2 39.71 -35.18 -49.21
CA ARG A 2 38.41 -35.44 -48.53
C ARG A 2 37.91 -34.09 -48.07
N VAL A 3 36.70 -33.74 -48.49
CA VAL A 3 35.93 -32.55 -48.02
C VAL A 3 35.36 -32.89 -46.70
N PRO A 4 35.42 -31.99 -45.65
CA PRO A 4 34.77 -32.20 -44.40
C PRO A 4 33.26 -31.84 -44.50
N PRO A 5 32.37 -32.45 -43.70
CA PRO A 5 30.95 -32.19 -43.75
C PRO A 5 30.58 -30.86 -43.08
N GLU A 6 29.65 -30.15 -43.70
CA GLU A 6 29.03 -28.93 -43.19
C GLU A 6 28.35 -29.17 -41.85
N GLY A 7 28.75 -28.39 -40.84
CA GLY A 7 28.14 -28.37 -39.53
C GLY A 7 26.77 -27.68 -39.59
N SER A 8 25.71 -28.43 -39.33
CA SER A 8 24.37 -27.96 -39.11
C SER A 8 24.32 -27.04 -37.85
N LEU A 9 24.16 -25.76 -38.06
CA LEU A 9 23.80 -24.82 -37.01
C LEU A 9 22.33 -25.07 -36.64
N THR A 10 22.11 -25.87 -35.62
CA THR A 10 20.79 -25.97 -34.96
C THR A 10 20.54 -24.67 -34.21
N THR A 11 19.80 -23.78 -34.84
CA THR A 11 19.22 -22.61 -34.17
C THR A 11 18.20 -23.12 -33.15
N THR A 12 18.55 -23.13 -31.88
CA THR A 12 17.61 -23.38 -30.78
C THR A 12 16.67 -22.19 -30.71
N ALA A 13 15.56 -22.26 -31.44
CA ALA A 13 14.45 -21.33 -31.28
C ALA A 13 13.86 -21.59 -29.90
N CYS A 14 14.18 -20.70 -28.96
CA CYS A 14 13.48 -20.62 -27.69
C CYS A 14 12.02 -20.25 -28.02
N PHE A 15 11.13 -21.24 -28.04
CA PHE A 15 9.69 -21.02 -28.13
C PHE A 15 9.26 -20.32 -26.85
N MET A 16 9.28 -18.98 -26.83
CA MET A 16 8.51 -18.23 -25.87
C MET A 16 7.04 -18.57 -26.10
N THR A 17 6.46 -19.35 -25.21
CA THR A 17 5.03 -19.65 -25.21
C THR A 17 4.31 -18.31 -25.17
N LYS A 18 3.60 -17.96 -26.24
CA LYS A 18 2.86 -16.71 -26.33
C LYS A 18 1.82 -16.71 -25.22
N LEU A 19 1.91 -15.75 -24.30
CA LEU A 19 0.95 -15.60 -23.22
C LEU A 19 -0.41 -15.26 -23.83
N ALA A 20 -1.33 -16.22 -23.89
CA ALA A 20 -2.62 -16.09 -24.58
C ALA A 20 -3.78 -15.84 -23.61
N THR A 21 -3.63 -16.24 -22.35
CA THR A 21 -4.65 -16.10 -21.30
C THR A 21 -4.07 -15.46 -20.05
N SER A 22 -4.94 -14.97 -19.18
CA SER A 22 -4.63 -14.41 -17.87
C SER A 22 -5.68 -14.87 -16.87
N ARG A 23 -5.25 -15.38 -15.72
CA ARG A 23 -6.14 -15.57 -14.58
C ARG A 23 -6.35 -14.23 -13.90
N GLU A 24 -7.56 -14.01 -13.38
CA GLU A 24 -7.94 -12.75 -12.75
C GLU A 24 -8.98 -12.96 -11.66
N ILE A 25 -9.00 -12.05 -10.68
CA ILE A 25 -10.01 -12.06 -9.62
C ILE A 25 -11.06 -11.00 -9.92
N ARG A 26 -12.32 -11.43 -9.97
CA ARG A 26 -13.49 -10.58 -10.18
C ARG A 26 -14.28 -10.41 -8.91
N LEU A 27 -14.99 -9.28 -8.79
CA LEU A 27 -15.98 -9.09 -7.73
C LEU A 27 -17.23 -9.92 -8.04
N ALA A 28 -17.48 -10.97 -7.25
CA ALA A 28 -18.67 -11.83 -7.44
C ALA A 28 -19.93 -11.21 -6.85
N SER A 29 -19.80 -10.55 -5.69
CA SER A 29 -20.91 -9.88 -5.00
C SER A 29 -20.39 -8.82 -4.04
N ARG A 30 -21.24 -7.84 -3.69
CA ARG A 30 -20.91 -6.83 -2.69
C ARG A 30 -21.00 -7.42 -1.29
N PRO A 31 -19.95 -7.29 -0.45
CA PRO A 31 -19.97 -7.79 0.92
C PRO A 31 -20.88 -6.95 1.81
N LYS A 32 -21.58 -7.62 2.74
CA LYS A 32 -22.16 -7.01 3.93
C LYS A 32 -21.25 -7.28 5.11
N GLY A 33 -20.79 -6.26 5.82
CA GLY A 33 -19.79 -6.42 6.86
C GLY A 33 -18.40 -6.82 6.31
N ILE A 34 -17.74 -7.74 6.98
CA ILE A 34 -16.43 -8.25 6.58
C ILE A 34 -16.56 -9.06 5.29
N PRO A 35 -15.77 -8.78 4.24
CA PRO A 35 -15.76 -9.59 3.03
C PRO A 35 -15.36 -11.05 3.31
N THR A 36 -15.85 -11.95 2.49
CA THR A 36 -15.52 -13.38 2.53
C THR A 36 -15.02 -13.85 1.17
N ALA A 37 -14.46 -15.03 1.09
CA ALA A 37 -14.03 -15.63 -0.18
C ALA A 37 -15.16 -15.69 -1.24
N ALA A 38 -16.43 -15.84 -0.80
CA ALA A 38 -17.58 -15.85 -1.70
C ALA A 38 -17.84 -14.53 -2.43
N ASN A 39 -17.22 -13.43 -2.02
CA ASN A 39 -17.32 -12.15 -2.71
C ASN A 39 -16.38 -12.05 -3.93
N PHE A 40 -15.52 -13.05 -4.14
CA PHE A 40 -14.51 -13.07 -5.20
C PHE A 40 -14.69 -14.30 -6.09
N THR A 41 -14.35 -14.17 -7.36
CA THR A 41 -14.31 -15.29 -8.31
C THR A 41 -13.01 -15.25 -9.07
N LEU A 42 -12.27 -16.36 -9.05
CA LEU A 42 -11.15 -16.58 -9.96
C LEU A 42 -11.70 -16.93 -11.34
N ALA A 43 -11.26 -16.23 -12.36
CA ALA A 43 -11.63 -16.43 -13.75
C ALA A 43 -10.39 -16.47 -14.64
N GLU A 44 -10.52 -17.11 -15.79
CA GLU A 44 -9.52 -17.04 -16.85
C GLU A 44 -10.10 -16.23 -18.03
N THR A 45 -9.31 -15.35 -18.61
CA THR A 45 -9.69 -14.52 -19.74
C THR A 45 -8.66 -14.63 -20.85
N THR A 46 -9.13 -14.61 -22.10
CA THR A 46 -8.24 -14.51 -23.26
C THR A 46 -7.73 -13.08 -23.39
N LEU A 47 -6.42 -12.93 -23.50
CA LEU A 47 -5.81 -11.63 -23.72
C LEU A 47 -6.11 -11.13 -25.14
N PRO A 48 -6.45 -9.84 -25.32
CA PRO A 48 -6.66 -9.28 -26.64
C PRO A 48 -5.36 -9.29 -27.43
N PRO A 49 -5.44 -9.38 -28.78
CA PRO A 49 -4.25 -9.28 -29.64
C PRO A 49 -3.59 -7.90 -29.45
N LEU A 50 -2.26 -7.90 -29.39
CA LEU A 50 -1.48 -6.70 -29.24
C LEU A 50 -1.63 -5.79 -30.47
N GLN A 51 -2.07 -4.55 -30.24
CA GLN A 51 -2.21 -3.53 -31.25
C GLN A 51 -1.04 -2.54 -31.23
N ASP A 52 -0.99 -1.65 -32.23
CA ASP A 52 -0.01 -0.57 -32.27
C ASP A 52 -0.15 0.33 -31.02
N GLN A 53 0.97 0.83 -30.51
CA GLN A 53 1.08 1.61 -29.28
C GLN A 53 0.60 0.87 -28.01
N GLN A 54 0.67 -0.47 -27.97
CA GLN A 54 0.36 -1.26 -26.78
C GLN A 54 1.56 -2.14 -26.39
N ALA A 55 1.54 -2.55 -25.12
CA ALA A 55 2.44 -3.56 -24.58
C ALA A 55 1.65 -4.66 -23.86
N LEU A 56 2.13 -5.89 -23.98
CA LEU A 56 1.73 -7.03 -23.18
C LEU A 56 2.61 -7.07 -21.94
N VAL A 57 1.99 -6.96 -20.77
CA VAL A 57 2.66 -6.96 -19.47
C VAL A 57 2.26 -8.20 -18.69
N ARG A 58 3.23 -8.90 -18.13
CA ARG A 58 3.05 -9.96 -17.15
C ARG A 58 3.31 -9.40 -15.76
N ASN A 59 2.32 -9.46 -14.88
CA ASN A 59 2.45 -9.01 -13.52
C ASN A 59 3.35 -9.96 -12.71
N LEU A 60 4.30 -9.39 -11.98
CA LEU A 60 5.20 -10.09 -11.07
C LEU A 60 4.65 -10.04 -9.65
N PHE A 61 4.14 -8.87 -9.24
CA PHE A 61 3.52 -8.63 -7.95
C PHE A 61 2.30 -7.74 -8.10
N MET A 62 1.34 -7.93 -7.23
CA MET A 62 0.21 -7.01 -7.05
C MET A 62 0.05 -6.61 -5.59
N SER A 63 -0.55 -5.43 -5.41
CA SER A 63 -0.88 -4.87 -4.11
C SER A 63 -2.30 -5.24 -3.71
N VAL A 64 -2.50 -5.55 -2.44
CA VAL A 64 -3.81 -5.51 -1.79
C VAL A 64 -3.80 -4.41 -0.72
N ASP A 65 -4.87 -3.61 -0.68
CA ASP A 65 -4.93 -2.41 0.14
C ASP A 65 -6.30 -2.24 0.80
N PRO A 66 -6.37 -1.76 2.06
CA PRO A 66 -7.64 -1.64 2.78
C PRO A 66 -8.70 -0.76 2.10
N TYR A 67 -8.28 0.29 1.35
CA TYR A 67 -9.21 1.18 0.63
C TYR A 67 -10.08 0.44 -0.40
N MET A 68 -9.62 -0.69 -0.92
CA MET A 68 -10.35 -1.53 -1.86
C MET A 68 -11.66 -2.03 -1.27
N ARG A 69 -11.76 -2.17 0.08
CA ARG A 69 -13.03 -2.51 0.76
C ARG A 69 -14.10 -1.46 0.49
N GLY A 70 -13.74 -0.18 0.52
CA GLY A 70 -14.67 0.91 0.18
C GLY A 70 -15.17 0.84 -1.26
N ARG A 71 -14.31 0.42 -2.20
CA ARG A 71 -14.68 0.22 -3.62
C ARG A 71 -15.63 -0.98 -3.85
N MET A 72 -15.75 -1.89 -2.91
CA MET A 72 -16.72 -3.00 -2.99
C MET A 72 -18.14 -2.55 -2.62
N ASN A 73 -18.33 -1.36 -2.06
CA ASN A 73 -19.63 -0.76 -1.77
C ASN A 73 -20.19 -0.03 -3.01
N GLU A 74 -21.50 0.22 -2.99
CA GLU A 74 -22.15 1.12 -3.94
C GLU A 74 -21.99 2.58 -3.51
N GLY A 75 -22.19 3.49 -4.47
CA GLY A 75 -22.25 4.92 -4.22
C GLY A 75 -21.00 5.70 -4.67
N LYS A 76 -21.08 7.01 -4.51
CA LYS A 76 -20.00 7.94 -4.90
C LYS A 76 -18.93 7.97 -3.79
N SER A 77 -17.68 7.91 -4.22
CA SER A 77 -16.51 8.06 -3.36
C SER A 77 -15.42 8.81 -4.16
N TYR A 78 -14.25 9.04 -3.55
CA TYR A 78 -13.09 9.64 -4.23
C TYR A 78 -12.51 8.76 -5.36
N VAL A 79 -12.92 7.50 -5.42
CA VAL A 79 -12.55 6.55 -6.47
C VAL A 79 -13.80 5.73 -6.85
N PRO A 80 -14.00 5.39 -8.14
CA PRO A 80 -15.16 4.62 -8.58
C PRO A 80 -15.27 3.25 -7.87
N PRO A 81 -16.49 2.76 -7.61
CA PRO A 81 -16.68 1.42 -7.07
C PRO A 81 -16.21 0.35 -8.05
N PHE A 82 -15.93 -0.84 -7.54
CA PHE A 82 -15.76 -2.02 -8.37
C PHE A 82 -17.10 -2.48 -8.91
N GLU A 83 -17.12 -2.97 -10.16
CA GLU A 83 -18.32 -3.50 -10.80
C GLU A 83 -18.41 -5.01 -10.59
N ILE A 84 -19.63 -5.51 -10.28
CA ILE A 84 -19.88 -6.94 -10.13
C ILE A 84 -19.61 -7.66 -11.47
N GLY A 85 -18.92 -8.78 -11.42
CA GLY A 85 -18.51 -9.57 -12.58
C GLY A 85 -17.28 -9.03 -13.31
N GLN A 86 -16.79 -7.83 -12.96
CA GLN A 86 -15.58 -7.26 -13.54
C GLN A 86 -14.35 -7.56 -12.68
N VAL A 87 -13.19 -7.60 -13.35
CA VAL A 87 -11.90 -7.78 -12.68
C VAL A 87 -11.63 -6.60 -11.77
N LEU A 88 -11.07 -6.89 -10.57
CA LEU A 88 -10.64 -5.87 -9.64
C LEU A 88 -9.41 -5.11 -10.15
N GLU A 89 -9.16 -3.96 -9.57
CA GLU A 89 -8.01 -3.11 -9.87
C GLU A 89 -7.21 -2.81 -8.60
N GLY A 90 -5.93 -2.59 -8.79
CA GLY A 90 -4.99 -2.22 -7.74
C GLY A 90 -3.60 -2.02 -8.30
N GLY A 91 -2.67 -1.55 -7.48
CA GLY A 91 -1.28 -1.43 -7.88
C GLY A 91 -0.70 -2.78 -8.30
N ALA A 92 0.07 -2.79 -9.39
CA ALA A 92 0.83 -3.95 -9.81
C ALA A 92 2.18 -3.52 -10.35
N ILE A 93 3.16 -4.40 -10.24
CA ILE A 93 4.44 -4.29 -10.92
C ILE A 93 4.60 -5.50 -11.83
N GLY A 94 4.94 -5.25 -13.07
CA GLY A 94 5.05 -6.27 -14.10
C GLY A 94 6.21 -6.04 -15.04
N GLU A 95 6.51 -7.06 -15.83
CA GLU A 95 7.51 -7.04 -16.87
C GLU A 95 6.83 -7.02 -18.24
N ILE A 96 7.31 -6.18 -19.12
CA ILE A 96 6.85 -6.14 -20.51
C ILE A 96 7.37 -7.39 -21.22
N VAL A 97 6.45 -8.20 -21.76
CA VAL A 97 6.73 -9.44 -22.50
C VAL A 97 6.84 -9.18 -24.00
N GLU A 98 5.92 -8.34 -24.52
CA GLU A 98 5.90 -7.93 -25.93
C GLU A 98 5.51 -6.45 -26.00
N SER A 99 6.09 -5.68 -26.91
CA SER A 99 5.77 -4.25 -27.05
C SER A 99 5.70 -3.83 -28.51
N ARG A 100 4.65 -3.05 -28.81
CA ARG A 100 4.53 -2.19 -30.02
C ARG A 100 4.46 -0.72 -29.61
N ALA A 101 4.73 -0.41 -28.33
CA ALA A 101 4.69 0.93 -27.80
C ALA A 101 6.06 1.60 -27.90
N VAL A 102 6.09 2.84 -28.38
CA VAL A 102 7.33 3.63 -28.45
C VAL A 102 7.86 3.88 -27.04
N GLY A 103 9.17 3.71 -26.84
CA GLY A 103 9.85 3.95 -25.56
C GLY A 103 9.81 2.77 -24.58
N PHE A 104 9.17 1.65 -24.94
CA PHE A 104 9.08 0.45 -24.12
C PHE A 104 9.48 -0.81 -24.90
N LYS A 105 10.22 -1.70 -24.25
CA LYS A 105 10.70 -2.96 -24.83
C LYS A 105 10.53 -4.14 -23.88
N PRO A 106 10.54 -5.38 -24.39
CA PRO A 106 10.58 -6.57 -23.57
C PRO A 106 11.69 -6.51 -22.52
N GLY A 107 11.37 -6.92 -21.28
CA GLY A 107 12.28 -6.87 -20.11
C GLY A 107 12.26 -5.52 -19.36
N ASP A 108 11.54 -4.52 -19.83
CA ASP A 108 11.28 -3.32 -19.03
C ASP A 108 10.28 -3.62 -17.91
N VAL A 109 10.52 -3.06 -16.72
CA VAL A 109 9.65 -3.22 -15.56
C VAL A 109 8.79 -1.98 -15.41
N VAL A 110 7.50 -2.21 -15.21
CA VAL A 110 6.49 -1.14 -15.13
C VAL A 110 5.59 -1.30 -13.92
N VAL A 111 5.16 -0.17 -13.36
CA VAL A 111 4.08 -0.10 -12.37
C VAL A 111 2.81 0.35 -13.06
N SER A 112 1.69 -0.28 -12.69
CA SER A 112 0.36 0.00 -13.26
C SER A 112 -0.73 -0.08 -12.20
N ARG A 113 -1.99 0.13 -12.62
CA ARG A 113 -3.19 -0.13 -11.81
C ARG A 113 -3.90 -1.43 -12.19
N TYR A 114 -3.29 -2.25 -13.05
CA TYR A 114 -3.83 -3.50 -13.56
C TYR A 114 -3.45 -4.70 -12.66
N GLY A 115 -3.58 -4.55 -11.35
CA GLY A 115 -3.50 -5.66 -10.39
C GLY A 115 -4.71 -6.61 -10.50
N TRP A 116 -4.75 -7.61 -9.62
CA TRP A 116 -5.78 -8.64 -9.56
C TRP A 116 -5.89 -9.50 -10.83
N ARG A 117 -4.81 -9.55 -11.62
CA ARG A 117 -4.66 -10.39 -12.82
C ARG A 117 -3.18 -10.70 -13.07
N GLU A 118 -2.92 -11.80 -13.78
CA GLU A 118 -1.55 -12.23 -14.07
C GLU A 118 -0.93 -11.47 -15.25
N ALA A 119 -1.75 -11.05 -16.21
CA ALA A 119 -1.27 -10.31 -17.37
C ALA A 119 -2.34 -9.38 -17.94
N PHE A 120 -1.91 -8.41 -18.72
CA PHE A 120 -2.79 -7.47 -19.42
C PHE A 120 -2.12 -6.87 -20.65
N VAL A 121 -2.93 -6.34 -21.56
CA VAL A 121 -2.50 -5.52 -22.68
C VAL A 121 -2.99 -4.09 -22.46
N ALA A 122 -2.09 -3.11 -22.51
CA ALA A 122 -2.42 -1.70 -22.30
C ALA A 122 -1.52 -0.74 -23.08
N ALA A 123 -1.91 0.52 -23.14
CA ALA A 123 -1.13 1.60 -23.73
C ALA A 123 -0.16 2.25 -22.71
N PRO A 124 0.91 2.94 -23.13
CA PRO A 124 1.90 3.58 -22.26
C PRO A 124 1.34 4.54 -21.21
N LYS A 125 0.20 5.17 -21.48
CA LYS A 125 -0.48 6.08 -20.52
C LYS A 125 -0.98 5.36 -19.26
N ASP A 126 -1.11 4.04 -19.31
CA ASP A 126 -1.70 3.22 -18.25
C ASP A 126 -0.63 2.59 -17.33
N PHE A 127 0.65 2.77 -17.64
CA PHE A 127 1.76 2.26 -16.83
C PHE A 127 2.98 3.18 -16.91
N ARG A 128 3.86 3.07 -15.93
CA ARG A 128 5.09 3.86 -15.82
C ARG A 128 6.29 2.94 -15.59
N ALA A 129 7.37 3.16 -16.33
CA ALA A 129 8.62 2.44 -16.09
C ALA A 129 9.17 2.73 -14.69
N VAL A 130 9.79 1.72 -14.10
CA VAL A 130 10.53 1.85 -12.84
C VAL A 130 11.94 1.31 -12.97
N ASP A 131 12.83 1.77 -12.11
CA ASP A 131 14.21 1.32 -12.06
C ASP A 131 14.28 -0.12 -11.53
N LYS A 132 14.50 -1.08 -12.43
CA LYS A 132 14.61 -2.49 -12.09
C LYS A 132 15.83 -2.86 -11.26
N THR A 133 16.80 -1.97 -11.09
CA THR A 133 17.96 -2.18 -10.20
C THR A 133 17.61 -2.00 -8.74
N VAL A 134 16.48 -1.34 -8.45
CA VAL A 134 15.97 -1.18 -7.08
C VAL A 134 15.23 -2.46 -6.67
N GLN A 135 15.74 -3.14 -5.66
CA GLN A 135 15.23 -4.43 -5.20
C GLN A 135 14.79 -4.39 -3.73
N PRO A 136 13.80 -5.24 -3.34
CA PRO A 136 12.97 -6.07 -4.22
C PRO A 136 12.02 -5.21 -5.08
N LEU A 137 11.61 -5.71 -6.26
CA LEU A 137 10.71 -4.96 -7.16
C LEU A 137 9.39 -4.57 -6.49
N SER A 138 8.89 -5.38 -5.56
CA SER A 138 7.68 -5.11 -4.77
C SER A 138 7.74 -3.81 -3.95
N VAL A 139 8.92 -3.28 -3.66
CA VAL A 139 9.10 -1.99 -2.97
C VAL A 139 8.37 -0.83 -3.67
N HIS A 140 8.22 -0.91 -5.01
CA HIS A 140 7.47 0.05 -5.80
C HIS A 140 5.94 -0.02 -5.58
N LEU A 141 5.43 -1.02 -4.86
CA LEU A 141 4.04 -1.11 -4.39
C LEU A 141 3.89 -0.68 -2.91
N GLY A 142 5.01 -0.58 -2.20
CA GLY A 142 5.11 -0.26 -0.77
C GLY A 142 5.83 1.06 -0.51
N THR A 143 7.05 0.94 0.03
CA THR A 143 7.89 2.06 0.49
C THR A 143 8.18 3.11 -0.59
N LEU A 144 8.39 2.69 -1.84
CA LEU A 144 8.59 3.58 -2.99
C LEU A 144 7.35 3.70 -3.89
N GLY A 145 6.20 3.22 -3.42
CA GLY A 145 4.92 3.28 -4.12
C GLY A 145 3.89 4.14 -3.40
N MET A 146 2.61 3.82 -3.65
CA MET A 146 1.46 4.57 -3.15
C MET A 146 1.47 4.74 -1.63
N THR A 147 1.78 3.68 -0.86
CA THR A 147 1.74 3.75 0.60
C THR A 147 2.89 4.55 1.20
N GLY A 148 4.08 4.50 0.59
CA GLY A 148 5.19 5.37 0.96
C GLY A 148 4.91 6.82 0.64
N MET A 149 4.35 7.10 -0.54
CA MET A 149 3.94 8.46 -0.92
C MET A 149 2.84 9.00 0.00
N THR A 150 1.88 8.17 0.41
CA THR A 150 0.86 8.55 1.40
C THR A 150 1.50 8.95 2.75
N ALA A 151 2.47 8.17 3.22
CA ALA A 151 3.20 8.47 4.45
C ALA A 151 3.96 9.80 4.36
N TRP A 152 4.69 10.00 3.27
CA TRP A 152 5.46 11.23 3.01
C TRP A 152 4.57 12.45 2.86
N ALA A 153 3.50 12.35 2.09
CA ALA A 153 2.53 13.42 1.88
C ALA A 153 1.84 13.83 3.19
N GLY A 154 1.42 12.87 4.02
CA GLY A 154 0.79 13.15 5.31
C GLY A 154 1.71 13.89 6.28
N LEU A 155 2.97 13.47 6.38
CA LEU A 155 3.96 14.15 7.21
C LEU A 155 4.29 15.55 6.68
N THR A 156 4.31 15.73 5.37
CA THR A 156 4.58 17.02 4.71
C THR A 156 3.40 17.96 4.88
N LEU A 157 2.17 17.49 4.66
CA LEU A 157 0.94 18.27 4.82
C LEU A 157 0.75 18.79 6.26
N LEU A 158 1.23 18.04 7.25
CA LEU A 158 1.20 18.43 8.66
C LEU A 158 2.45 19.23 9.09
N GLU A 159 3.39 19.50 8.19
CA GLU A 159 4.62 20.21 8.50
C GLU A 159 5.36 19.60 9.71
N VAL A 160 5.48 18.25 9.69
CA VAL A 160 6.14 17.51 10.76
C VAL A 160 7.62 17.83 10.81
N LYS A 161 8.13 18.20 12.00
CA LYS A 161 9.47 18.73 12.21
C LYS A 161 10.17 18.11 13.41
N ALA A 162 11.48 18.33 13.49
CA ALA A 162 12.29 17.85 14.59
C ALA A 162 11.75 18.36 15.95
N GLY A 163 11.73 17.43 16.91
CA GLY A 163 11.19 17.66 18.26
C GLY A 163 9.71 17.39 18.43
N ASP A 164 8.94 17.22 17.35
CA ASP A 164 7.54 16.77 17.46
C ASP A 164 7.46 15.38 18.09
N VAL A 165 6.45 15.17 18.94
CA VAL A 165 6.04 13.85 19.43
C VAL A 165 4.87 13.40 18.58
N ILE A 166 5.07 12.36 17.77
CA ILE A 166 4.06 11.83 16.86
C ILE A 166 3.54 10.46 17.32
N PHE A 167 2.22 10.32 17.36
CA PHE A 167 1.54 9.03 17.49
C PHE A 167 1.05 8.56 16.13
N ILE A 168 1.26 7.28 15.82
CA ILE A 168 0.84 6.65 14.57
C ILE A 168 0.01 5.42 14.91
N SER A 169 -1.28 5.42 14.55
CA SER A 169 -2.13 4.24 14.66
C SER A 169 -1.92 3.31 13.48
N GLY A 170 -2.11 1.99 13.70
CA GLY A 170 -1.81 1.00 12.66
C GLY A 170 -0.35 1.04 12.18
N ALA A 171 0.56 1.33 13.12
CA ALA A 171 1.96 1.64 12.85
C ALA A 171 2.72 0.52 12.12
N ALA A 172 2.35 -0.74 12.34
CA ALA A 172 2.96 -1.88 11.66
C ALA A 172 2.37 -2.17 10.27
N GLY A 173 1.42 -1.37 9.78
CA GLY A 173 0.88 -1.44 8.42
C GLY A 173 1.77 -0.74 7.40
N ALA A 174 1.39 -0.82 6.12
CA ALA A 174 2.20 -0.31 5.01
C ALA A 174 2.49 1.20 5.10
N VAL A 175 1.47 2.02 5.39
CA VAL A 175 1.63 3.48 5.54
C VAL A 175 2.28 3.82 6.87
N GLY A 176 1.77 3.24 7.98
CA GLY A 176 2.24 3.56 9.34
C GLY A 176 3.71 3.26 9.57
N ASN A 177 4.19 2.15 9.02
CA ASN A 177 5.60 1.76 9.10
C ASN A 177 6.53 2.79 8.42
N VAL A 178 6.19 3.20 7.20
CA VAL A 178 6.99 4.19 6.46
C VAL A 178 6.87 5.57 7.12
N ALA A 179 5.67 5.97 7.55
CA ALA A 179 5.45 7.25 8.24
C ALA A 179 6.30 7.36 9.51
N GLY A 180 6.39 6.28 10.30
CA GLY A 180 7.21 6.27 11.50
C GLY A 180 8.69 6.40 11.22
N GLN A 181 9.21 5.64 10.27
CA GLN A 181 10.61 5.73 9.87
C GLN A 181 10.96 7.13 9.31
N LEU A 182 10.11 7.71 8.46
CA LEU A 182 10.30 9.05 7.93
C LEU A 182 10.24 10.11 9.04
N ALA A 183 9.32 9.99 10.00
CA ALA A 183 9.24 10.88 11.15
C ALA A 183 10.51 10.78 12.02
N LYS A 184 11.08 9.59 12.20
CA LYS A 184 12.38 9.42 12.86
C LYS A 184 13.49 10.15 12.12
N LEU A 185 13.56 10.01 10.80
CA LEU A 185 14.55 10.70 9.96
C LEU A 185 14.39 12.22 10.00
N ARG A 186 13.17 12.71 10.26
CA ARG A 186 12.89 14.16 10.49
C ARG A 186 13.15 14.60 11.93
N GLY A 187 13.66 13.74 12.82
CA GLY A 187 14.02 14.06 14.20
C GLY A 187 12.86 14.06 15.20
N CYS A 188 11.78 13.37 14.91
CA CYS A 188 10.64 13.22 15.81
C CYS A 188 10.86 12.13 16.87
N ARG A 189 10.14 12.26 17.99
CA ARG A 189 9.85 11.13 18.88
C ARG A 189 8.61 10.41 18.36
N VAL A 190 8.75 9.13 18.03
CA VAL A 190 7.72 8.34 17.34
C VAL A 190 7.14 7.27 18.25
N ILE A 191 5.81 7.27 18.39
CA ILE A 191 5.03 6.32 19.16
C ILE A 191 4.10 5.58 18.20
N GLY A 192 4.05 4.25 18.28
CA GLY A 192 3.19 3.44 17.43
C GLY A 192 2.21 2.57 18.19
N SER A 193 1.05 2.26 17.58
CA SER A 193 0.19 1.18 18.05
C SER A 193 0.07 0.07 17.02
N ALA A 194 0.09 -1.18 17.49
CA ALA A 194 -0.05 -2.38 16.67
C ALA A 194 -0.83 -3.46 17.43
N GLY A 195 -1.25 -4.54 16.74
CA GLY A 195 -2.16 -5.54 17.32
C GLY A 195 -1.49 -6.84 17.78
N SER A 196 -0.14 -6.92 17.87
CA SER A 196 0.57 -8.08 18.39
C SER A 196 1.94 -7.70 18.96
N ALA A 197 2.46 -8.52 19.88
CA ALA A 197 3.78 -8.33 20.49
C ALA A 197 4.91 -8.41 19.45
N GLU A 198 4.78 -9.26 18.44
CA GLU A 198 5.74 -9.37 17.33
C GLU A 198 5.84 -8.07 16.54
N LYS A 199 4.69 -7.48 16.16
CA LYS A 199 4.64 -6.20 15.45
C LYS A 199 5.24 -5.07 16.28
N ILE A 200 5.01 -5.06 17.59
CA ILE A 200 5.59 -4.06 18.48
C ILE A 200 7.11 -4.20 18.52
N ARG A 201 7.65 -5.41 18.67
CA ARG A 201 9.10 -5.64 18.61
C ARG A 201 9.68 -5.15 17.27
N SER A 202 9.06 -5.49 16.14
CA SER A 202 9.51 -5.03 14.83
C SER A 202 9.51 -3.49 14.70
N LEU A 203 8.51 -2.79 15.27
CA LEU A 203 8.51 -1.34 15.30
C LEU A 203 9.68 -0.76 16.11
N LEU A 204 9.96 -1.31 17.27
CA LEU A 204 11.04 -0.85 18.15
C LEU A 204 12.43 -1.20 17.60
N ASP A 205 12.64 -2.48 17.29
CA ASP A 205 13.97 -3.01 17.00
C ASP A 205 14.43 -2.75 15.55
N GLU A 206 13.49 -2.73 14.60
CA GLU A 206 13.83 -2.63 13.18
C GLU A 206 13.47 -1.27 12.56
N CYS A 207 12.36 -0.66 13.01
CA CYS A 207 11.85 0.60 12.43
C CYS A 207 12.21 1.84 13.24
N GLY A 208 12.85 1.67 14.40
CA GLY A 208 13.40 2.74 15.22
C GLY A 208 12.36 3.60 15.94
N PHE A 209 11.15 3.07 16.19
CA PHE A 209 10.16 3.75 17.03
C PHE A 209 10.68 3.88 18.47
N ASP A 210 10.40 5.01 19.13
CA ASP A 210 10.84 5.25 20.50
C ASP A 210 9.95 4.56 21.52
N ALA A 211 8.68 4.30 21.18
CA ALA A 211 7.74 3.52 21.98
C ALA A 211 6.68 2.87 21.07
N ALA A 212 6.18 1.72 21.48
CA ALA A 212 5.05 1.09 20.80
C ALA A 212 4.22 0.28 21.83
N PHE A 213 2.91 0.20 21.60
CA PHE A 213 2.01 -0.53 22.47
C PHE A 213 0.98 -1.35 21.71
N ASN A 214 0.43 -2.38 22.37
CA ASN A 214 -0.60 -3.24 21.82
C ASN A 214 -1.99 -2.70 22.20
N TYR A 215 -2.70 -2.14 21.21
CA TYR A 215 -4.04 -1.59 21.42
C TYR A 215 -5.09 -2.62 21.88
N LYS A 216 -4.77 -3.95 21.77
CA LYS A 216 -5.67 -5.04 22.20
C LYS A 216 -5.52 -5.40 23.70
N THR A 217 -4.50 -4.91 24.40
CA THR A 217 -4.15 -5.34 25.76
C THR A 217 -4.46 -4.29 26.85
N GLY A 218 -5.17 -3.23 26.51
CA GLY A 218 -5.54 -2.17 27.46
C GLY A 218 -6.16 -0.98 26.76
N GLN A 219 -6.57 0.01 27.52
CA GLN A 219 -7.16 1.25 26.97
C GLN A 219 -6.08 2.01 26.19
N THR A 220 -6.41 2.36 24.95
CA THR A 220 -5.49 3.07 24.05
C THR A 220 -4.98 4.38 24.65
N LEU A 221 -5.86 5.15 25.33
CA LEU A 221 -5.50 6.42 25.95
C LEU A 221 -4.48 6.23 27.08
N ASP A 222 -4.67 5.25 27.95
CA ASP A 222 -3.77 5.00 29.10
C ASP A 222 -2.39 4.62 28.62
N GLN A 223 -2.30 3.73 27.62
CA GLN A 223 -1.03 3.33 27.03
C GLN A 223 -0.35 4.50 26.32
N LEU A 224 -1.10 5.34 25.60
CA LEU A 224 -0.58 6.53 24.95
C LEU A 224 -0.06 7.56 25.97
N ASN A 225 -0.78 7.78 27.07
CA ASN A 225 -0.33 8.66 28.16
C ASN A 225 0.95 8.14 28.85
N CYS A 226 1.08 6.84 29.02
CA CYS A 226 2.34 6.25 29.51
C CYS A 226 3.51 6.49 28.54
N ALA A 227 3.28 6.34 27.22
CA ALA A 227 4.30 6.57 26.19
C ALA A 227 4.62 8.05 25.97
N ALA A 228 3.64 8.93 26.18
CA ALA A 228 3.75 10.38 26.01
C ALA A 228 3.13 11.14 27.19
N PRO A 229 3.73 11.13 28.39
CA PRO A 229 3.14 11.73 29.61
C PRO A 229 2.95 13.25 29.50
N LYS A 230 3.64 13.91 28.57
CA LYS A 230 3.48 15.35 28.26
C LYS A 230 2.56 15.60 27.05
N GLY A 231 1.89 14.56 26.53
CA GLY A 231 1.05 14.62 25.33
C GLY A 231 1.83 14.54 24.02
N ILE A 232 1.09 14.54 22.91
CA ILE A 232 1.60 14.43 21.54
C ILE A 232 1.36 15.71 20.74
N ASP A 233 2.17 15.99 19.74
CA ASP A 233 2.04 17.15 18.86
C ASP A 233 1.33 16.79 17.55
N VAL A 234 1.47 15.53 17.11
CA VAL A 234 0.96 15.05 15.83
C VAL A 234 0.31 13.68 16.02
N TYR A 235 -0.81 13.48 15.34
CA TYR A 235 -1.43 12.16 15.19
C TYR A 235 -1.57 11.81 13.71
N PHE A 236 -0.99 10.66 13.32
CA PHE A 236 -1.17 10.07 12.00
C PHE A 236 -2.22 8.95 12.10
N ASP A 237 -3.44 9.24 11.63
CA ASP A 237 -4.59 8.37 11.78
C ASP A 237 -4.77 7.43 10.57
N ASN A 238 -4.52 6.14 10.78
CA ASN A 238 -4.85 5.06 9.85
C ASN A 238 -6.06 4.23 10.29
N VAL A 239 -6.59 4.46 11.50
CA VAL A 239 -7.54 3.55 12.16
C VAL A 239 -8.89 4.18 12.44
N GLY A 240 -8.92 5.43 12.90
CA GLY A 240 -10.14 6.06 13.39
C GLY A 240 -10.59 5.53 14.76
N GLY A 241 -11.90 5.64 15.04
CA GLY A 241 -12.54 5.06 16.23
C GLY A 241 -11.85 5.42 17.54
N GLU A 242 -11.64 4.42 18.42
CA GLU A 242 -11.00 4.58 19.74
C GLU A 242 -9.61 5.21 19.64
N SER A 243 -8.82 4.90 18.59
CA SER A 243 -7.49 5.49 18.41
C SER A 243 -7.56 7.00 18.16
N LEU A 244 -8.55 7.47 17.40
CA LEU A 244 -8.79 8.90 17.19
C LEU A 244 -9.26 9.58 18.48
N GLU A 245 -10.15 8.96 19.22
CA GLU A 245 -10.65 9.49 20.50
C GLU A 245 -9.52 9.61 21.54
N ALA A 246 -8.66 8.59 21.64
CA ALA A 246 -7.47 8.63 22.50
C ALA A 246 -6.50 9.74 22.08
N ALA A 247 -6.25 9.89 20.78
CA ALA A 247 -5.37 10.93 20.25
C ALA A 247 -5.92 12.34 20.50
N LEU A 248 -7.22 12.59 20.32
CA LEU A 248 -7.87 13.87 20.64
C LEU A 248 -7.69 14.24 22.12
N SER A 249 -7.70 13.25 23.03
CA SER A 249 -7.43 13.46 24.45
C SER A 249 -5.95 13.73 24.73
N ALA A 250 -5.02 13.06 24.07
CA ALA A 250 -3.58 13.17 24.32
C ALA A 250 -2.90 14.33 23.58
N LEU A 251 -3.51 14.89 22.53
CA LEU A 251 -2.95 16.00 21.77
C LEU A 251 -2.80 17.26 22.63
N ARG A 252 -1.65 17.91 22.45
CA ARG A 252 -1.36 19.24 23.02
C ARG A 252 -2.18 20.33 22.31
N VAL A 253 -2.17 21.51 22.90
CA VAL A 253 -2.72 22.72 22.25
C VAL A 253 -2.01 22.96 20.91
N HIS A 254 -2.77 23.25 19.85
CA HIS A 254 -2.30 23.38 18.46
C HIS A 254 -1.77 22.08 17.85
N GLY A 255 -2.13 20.92 18.42
CA GLY A 255 -1.81 19.62 17.84
C GLY A 255 -2.43 19.42 16.44
N ARG A 256 -1.83 18.55 15.66
CA ARG A 256 -2.13 18.34 14.23
C ARG A 256 -2.51 16.88 13.98
N ILE A 257 -3.55 16.65 13.17
CA ILE A 257 -4.07 15.32 12.83
C ILE A 257 -4.11 15.19 11.32
N ILE A 258 -3.58 14.08 10.78
CA ILE A 258 -3.84 13.63 9.42
C ILE A 258 -4.84 12.48 9.46
N ALA A 259 -6.00 12.67 8.86
CA ALA A 259 -6.97 11.61 8.63
C ALA A 259 -6.62 10.92 7.30
N CYS A 260 -5.87 9.82 7.41
CA CYS A 260 -5.38 9.04 6.28
C CYS A 260 -6.26 7.82 5.99
N GLY A 261 -6.78 7.18 7.04
CA GLY A 261 -7.62 6.00 6.92
C GLY A 261 -8.47 5.75 8.17
N GLY A 262 -9.48 4.90 8.04
CA GLY A 262 -10.40 4.54 9.12
C GLY A 262 -10.69 3.03 9.12
N ILE A 263 -9.63 2.19 9.13
CA ILE A 263 -9.79 0.74 8.94
C ILE A 263 -10.70 0.08 9.98
N SER A 264 -10.85 0.69 11.16
CA SER A 264 -11.75 0.21 12.21
C SER A 264 -13.23 0.22 11.81
N SER A 265 -13.59 1.03 10.78
CA SER A 265 -14.98 1.20 10.33
C SER A 265 -15.24 0.70 8.91
N TYR A 266 -14.22 0.24 8.17
CA TYR A 266 -14.40 -0.15 6.77
C TYR A 266 -15.38 -1.31 6.56
N ASN A 267 -15.56 -2.15 7.57
CA ASN A 267 -16.46 -3.30 7.53
C ASN A 267 -17.78 -3.07 8.29
N ASP A 268 -18.07 -1.86 8.73
CA ASP A 268 -19.30 -1.58 9.44
C ASP A 268 -20.49 -1.52 8.48
N ASP A 269 -21.57 -2.22 8.81
CA ASP A 269 -22.81 -2.20 8.02
C ASP A 269 -23.60 -0.90 8.22
N LYS A 270 -23.37 -0.21 9.32
CA LYS A 270 -24.02 1.06 9.67
C LYS A 270 -22.98 2.04 10.20
N PRO A 271 -23.17 3.34 9.94
CA PRO A 271 -22.32 4.36 10.55
C PRO A 271 -22.33 4.24 12.08
N LYS A 272 -21.15 4.26 12.68
CA LYS A 272 -20.99 4.37 14.13
C LYS A 272 -20.90 5.83 14.56
N PRO A 273 -21.28 6.18 15.81
CA PRO A 273 -21.00 7.50 16.37
C PRO A 273 -19.50 7.84 16.25
N GLY A 274 -19.20 9.10 16.01
CA GLY A 274 -17.82 9.61 16.06
C GLY A 274 -17.29 9.68 17.50
N PRO A 275 -16.02 10.11 17.68
CA PRO A 275 -15.42 10.32 19.00
C PRO A 275 -16.26 11.25 19.88
N ALA A 276 -16.52 10.83 21.13
CA ALA A 276 -17.33 11.61 22.07
C ALA A 276 -16.65 12.94 22.46
N ASN A 277 -15.34 13.05 22.30
CA ASN A 277 -14.49 14.17 22.69
C ASN A 277 -14.10 15.11 21.53
N LEU A 278 -14.87 15.15 20.44
CA LEU A 278 -14.60 16.05 19.30
C LEU A 278 -14.46 17.52 19.70
N PHE A 279 -15.10 17.95 20.80
CA PHE A 279 -14.96 19.30 21.33
C PHE A 279 -13.49 19.66 21.70
N ASN A 280 -12.62 18.67 21.87
CA ASN A 280 -11.18 18.90 22.04
C ASN A 280 -10.55 19.61 20.84
N ILE A 281 -11.11 19.49 19.64
CA ILE A 281 -10.67 20.26 18.48
C ILE A 281 -10.73 21.75 18.76
N THR A 282 -11.85 22.22 19.36
CA THR A 282 -12.04 23.63 19.74
C THR A 282 -11.16 24.01 20.93
N THR A 283 -11.23 23.25 22.03
CA THR A 283 -10.56 23.65 23.29
C THR A 283 -9.04 23.65 23.17
N LYS A 284 -8.48 22.78 22.34
CA LYS A 284 -7.04 22.68 22.06
C LYS A 284 -6.62 23.36 20.76
N ARG A 285 -7.54 23.96 19.99
CA ARG A 285 -7.28 24.61 18.68
C ARG A 285 -6.53 23.65 17.74
N LEU A 286 -7.01 22.40 17.64
CA LEU A 286 -6.40 21.38 16.82
C LEU A 286 -6.62 21.65 15.32
N THR A 287 -5.69 21.22 14.50
CA THR A 287 -5.85 21.17 13.06
C THR A 287 -6.02 19.72 12.63
N MET A 288 -7.08 19.41 11.88
CA MET A 288 -7.32 18.10 11.30
C MET A 288 -7.45 18.24 9.78
N LYS A 289 -6.64 17.50 9.03
CA LYS A 289 -6.63 17.49 7.56
C LYS A 289 -6.86 16.10 7.01
N GLY A 290 -7.71 15.98 5.98
CA GLY A 290 -7.85 14.75 5.20
C GLY A 290 -6.72 14.60 4.19
N LEU A 291 -6.41 13.36 3.82
CA LEU A 291 -5.37 13.04 2.84
C LEU A 291 -5.89 12.02 1.81
N ILE A 292 -5.84 12.39 0.54
CA ILE A 292 -5.94 11.49 -0.60
C ILE A 292 -4.64 11.60 -1.40
N VAL A 293 -3.90 10.50 -1.51
CA VAL A 293 -2.58 10.50 -2.17
C VAL A 293 -2.64 10.87 -3.65
N GLY A 294 -3.79 10.67 -4.29
CA GLY A 294 -4.02 11.09 -5.68
C GLY A 294 -3.78 12.58 -5.93
N ASP A 295 -4.03 13.42 -4.92
CA ASP A 295 -3.82 14.87 -4.99
C ASP A 295 -2.33 15.27 -4.91
N TRP A 296 -1.44 14.29 -4.67
CA TRP A 296 -0.01 14.49 -4.48
C TRP A 296 0.86 13.92 -5.61
N LEU A 297 0.24 13.41 -6.69
CA LEU A 297 0.98 12.77 -7.79
C LEU A 297 1.95 13.74 -8.50
N ASP A 298 1.65 15.03 -8.54
CA ASP A 298 2.53 16.05 -9.10
C ASP A 298 3.82 16.24 -8.29
N HIS A 299 3.86 15.76 -7.02
CA HIS A 299 5.02 15.76 -6.14
C HIS A 299 5.84 14.47 -6.21
N GLN A 300 5.62 13.62 -7.23
CA GLN A 300 6.35 12.36 -7.39
C GLN A 300 7.86 12.55 -7.40
N GLY A 301 8.36 13.62 -8.03
CA GLY A 301 9.78 13.95 -8.08
C GLY A 301 10.38 14.26 -6.71
N ASP A 302 9.69 15.03 -5.88
CA ASP A 302 10.12 15.37 -4.52
C ASP A 302 10.12 14.13 -3.63
N PHE A 303 9.07 13.29 -3.73
CA PHE A 303 8.98 12.02 -3.04
C PHE A 303 10.14 11.08 -3.40
N GLU A 304 10.40 10.88 -4.69
CA GLU A 304 11.50 10.01 -5.16
C GLU A 304 12.88 10.53 -4.73
N LYS A 305 13.06 11.84 -4.71
CA LYS A 305 14.29 12.47 -4.24
C LYS A 305 14.52 12.23 -2.75
N GLU A 306 13.51 12.49 -1.90
CA GLU A 306 13.63 12.33 -0.45
C GLU A 306 13.58 10.85 -0.05
N VAL A 307 12.46 10.17 -0.30
CA VAL A 307 12.21 8.81 0.18
C VAL A 307 13.06 7.80 -0.58
N GLY A 308 13.17 7.94 -1.90
CA GLY A 308 14.08 7.13 -2.72
C GLY A 308 15.54 7.32 -2.33
N GLY A 309 15.93 8.56 -1.96
CA GLY A 309 17.24 8.85 -1.42
C GLY A 309 17.52 8.12 -0.11
N TYR A 310 16.59 8.16 0.83
CA TYR A 310 16.71 7.43 2.11
C TYR A 310 16.72 5.91 1.90
N PHE A 311 15.91 5.39 1.00
CA PHE A 311 15.87 3.97 0.70
C PHE A 311 17.21 3.48 0.13
N ARG A 312 17.74 4.14 -0.90
CA ARG A 312 19.06 3.81 -1.49
C ARG A 312 20.21 3.92 -0.49
N ALA A 313 20.11 4.83 0.46
CA ALA A 313 21.07 4.98 1.55
C ALA A 313 20.91 3.92 2.69
N GLY A 314 19.97 2.98 2.56
CA GLY A 314 19.70 1.96 3.57
C GLY A 314 19.07 2.49 4.88
N LYS A 315 18.59 3.73 4.88
CA LYS A 315 17.98 4.39 6.05
C LYS A 315 16.51 4.05 6.25
N LEU A 316 15.84 3.47 5.23
CA LEU A 316 14.47 2.98 5.31
C LEU A 316 14.47 1.46 5.15
N LYS A 317 13.77 0.77 6.06
CA LYS A 317 13.53 -0.67 5.98
C LYS A 317 12.23 -0.90 5.21
N ASN A 318 12.29 -1.75 4.19
CA ASN A 318 11.10 -2.22 3.50
C ASN A 318 10.53 -3.43 4.27
N LYS A 319 9.32 -3.29 4.78
CA LYS A 319 8.61 -4.38 5.48
C LYS A 319 7.45 -4.85 4.61
N GLU A 320 7.45 -6.12 4.29
CA GLU A 320 6.45 -6.74 3.43
C GLU A 320 5.97 -8.08 3.98
N THR A 321 4.73 -8.41 3.70
CA THR A 321 4.17 -9.75 3.80
C THR A 321 3.85 -10.19 2.39
N VAL A 322 4.48 -11.26 1.93
CA VAL A 322 4.32 -11.80 0.59
C VAL A 322 3.44 -13.04 0.65
N VAL A 323 2.39 -13.05 -0.17
CA VAL A 323 1.53 -14.23 -0.41
C VAL A 323 1.79 -14.68 -1.84
N GLU A 324 1.92 -15.97 -2.09
CA GLU A 324 2.22 -16.49 -3.43
C GLU A 324 0.96 -16.98 -4.14
N GLY A 325 0.84 -16.65 -5.43
CA GLY A 325 -0.20 -17.09 -6.34
C GLY A 325 -1.46 -16.23 -6.36
N ILE A 326 -2.02 -16.04 -7.56
CA ILE A 326 -3.28 -15.29 -7.77
C ILE A 326 -4.45 -15.93 -7.03
N ASP A 327 -4.43 -17.26 -6.85
CA ASP A 327 -5.44 -18.03 -6.15
C ASP A 327 -5.62 -17.57 -4.69
N HIS A 328 -4.57 -17.04 -4.08
CA HIS A 328 -4.54 -16.54 -2.70
C HIS A 328 -4.69 -15.02 -2.58
N ALA A 329 -4.97 -14.33 -3.68
CA ALA A 329 -5.09 -12.87 -3.67
C ALA A 329 -6.27 -12.38 -2.79
N ALA A 330 -7.40 -13.10 -2.82
CA ALA A 330 -8.54 -12.81 -1.96
C ALA A 330 -8.18 -13.02 -0.47
N ASP A 331 -7.48 -14.11 -0.13
CA ASP A 331 -7.05 -14.39 1.23
C ASP A 331 -6.07 -13.33 1.75
N ALA A 332 -5.13 -12.89 0.91
CA ALA A 332 -4.22 -11.79 1.23
C ALA A 332 -4.98 -10.50 1.56
N PHE A 333 -6.02 -10.16 0.79
CA PHE A 333 -6.87 -9.00 1.05
C PHE A 333 -7.67 -9.15 2.34
N LEU A 334 -8.30 -10.29 2.58
CA LEU A 334 -9.06 -10.59 3.81
C LEU A 334 -8.16 -10.54 5.05
N GLY A 335 -6.93 -11.00 4.91
CA GLY A 335 -5.90 -10.96 5.95
C GLY A 335 -5.57 -9.56 6.47
N LEU A 336 -5.80 -8.49 5.69
CA LEU A 336 -5.61 -7.12 6.14
C LEU A 336 -6.54 -6.75 7.31
N PHE A 337 -7.77 -7.29 7.33
CA PHE A 337 -8.78 -6.99 8.36
C PHE A 337 -8.60 -7.83 9.63
N THR A 338 -7.84 -8.91 9.56
CA THR A 338 -7.47 -9.73 10.72
C THR A 338 -6.10 -9.37 11.29
N GLY A 339 -5.37 -8.50 10.59
CA GLY A 339 -4.01 -8.10 10.97
C GLY A 339 -2.96 -9.16 10.67
N MET A 340 -3.12 -9.96 9.63
CA MET A 340 -2.16 -10.96 9.19
C MET A 340 -0.84 -10.33 8.71
N ASN A 341 -0.91 -9.15 8.08
CA ASN A 341 0.26 -8.49 7.51
C ASN A 341 1.12 -7.75 8.53
N SER A 342 2.43 -7.76 8.31
CA SER A 342 3.39 -6.79 8.83
C SER A 342 4.00 -6.05 7.66
N GLY A 343 3.93 -4.71 7.68
CA GLY A 343 4.28 -3.89 6.53
C GLY A 343 3.27 -3.99 5.37
N LYS A 344 3.78 -3.88 4.15
CA LYS A 344 2.97 -3.95 2.92
C LYS A 344 2.58 -5.39 2.60
N MET A 345 1.30 -5.65 2.41
CA MET A 345 0.82 -6.92 1.84
C MET A 345 0.92 -6.86 0.32
N VAL A 346 1.62 -7.82 -0.26
CA VAL A 346 1.74 -8.03 -1.71
C VAL A 346 1.47 -9.48 -2.07
N VAL A 347 0.93 -9.70 -3.27
CA VAL A 347 0.78 -11.03 -3.85
C VAL A 347 1.81 -11.18 -4.96
N LYS A 348 2.66 -12.19 -4.84
CA LYS A 348 3.62 -12.59 -5.88
C LYS A 348 2.90 -13.49 -6.87
N LEU A 349 2.93 -13.14 -8.15
CA LEU A 349 2.16 -13.79 -9.20
C LEU A 349 2.99 -14.76 -10.05
N THR A 350 4.31 -14.64 -10.00
CA THR A 350 5.27 -15.50 -10.75
C THR A 350 6.46 -15.89 -9.90
#